data_e46d51cb305be0a0a09ac442841671e7
#
_entry.id   e46d51cb305be0a0a09ac442841671e7
#
_cell.length_a   1.000
_cell.length_b   1.000
_cell.length_c   1.000
_cell.angle_alpha   90.00
_cell.angle_beta   90.00
_cell.angle_gamma   90.00
#
_symmetry.space_group_name_H-M   'P 1'
#
loop_
_entity.id
_entity.type
_entity.pdbx_description
1 polymer ?
#
loop_
_entity_poly.entity_id
_entity_poly.type
_entity_poly.pdbx_seq_one_letter_code
_entity_poly.pdbx_strand_id
1 'polypeptide(L)'
;MGIYEELKARGLIAQVTDEGQIRDLVNNGKATFYIGFDCTADSLHVGHFMALCLMKRLQMAGNKPIALIGGGTTMIGDPSGRNDMRKMLTKADIDHNAECFKRQMERFIDFGEGKAMMLNNADWLMKLNYIELLREVGACFSVNNMLRAKCYEQRMEKGLSFLEFNYMIMQSYDFYHMFQEYGCNMQFGGDDQWSNMLGGTELIRRKLGKDAQAMTITLLLNSEGKKMGKTASGAVWLDPNKTTPYDFYQYWRNVGDQDVLKCIRMLTFLPLEQIDEMDKWEGSQLNRAKEILAYELTALVHGEEEAKKAEESAKALFGAGGNNANMPTSTLTDADFENGNINVLSMLVATGLCPSRGEARRLVQQGGVTIDDVKVASIDESLARERFEGEGVIVRKGKKVFHRVKA
;
A
#
# COMPACT_ATOMS: atom_id res chain seq x y z
N MET A 1 -12.52 3.37 25.82
CA MET A 1 -13.15 3.08 24.49
C MET A 1 -12.61 1.75 24.03
N GLY A 2 -13.45 0.82 23.55
CA GLY A 2 -12.98 -0.46 22.99
C GLY A 2 -12.39 -0.26 21.59
N ILE A 3 -11.63 -1.26 21.12
CA ILE A 3 -11.00 -1.15 19.80
C ILE A 3 -12.03 -1.08 18.66
N TYR A 4 -13.18 -1.74 18.79
CA TYR A 4 -14.25 -1.66 17.79
C TYR A 4 -14.77 -0.23 17.64
N GLU A 5 -15.03 0.45 18.75
CA GLU A 5 -15.48 1.85 18.78
C GLU A 5 -14.41 2.80 18.22
N GLU A 6 -13.14 2.52 18.51
CA GLU A 6 -12.02 3.28 17.93
C GLU A 6 -11.97 3.12 16.40
N LEU A 7 -12.06 1.88 15.88
CA LEU A 7 -12.10 1.64 14.45
C LEU A 7 -13.27 2.35 13.76
N LYS A 8 -14.45 2.36 14.42
CA LYS A 8 -15.64 3.06 13.94
C LYS A 8 -15.44 4.59 13.93
N ALA A 9 -14.90 5.16 15.01
CA ALA A 9 -14.60 6.58 15.11
C ALA A 9 -13.54 7.04 14.11
N ARG A 10 -12.61 6.15 13.74
CA ARG A 10 -11.60 6.40 12.69
C ARG A 10 -12.15 6.24 11.25
N GLY A 11 -13.40 5.80 11.08
CA GLY A 11 -14.01 5.57 9.78
C GLY A 11 -13.43 4.37 9.02
N LEU A 12 -12.89 3.39 9.75
CA LEU A 12 -12.23 2.21 9.17
C LEU A 12 -13.19 1.07 8.84
N ILE A 13 -14.38 1.03 9.42
CA ILE A 13 -15.35 -0.06 9.22
C ILE A 13 -16.25 0.23 8.01
N ALA A 14 -16.30 -0.70 7.04
CA ALA A 14 -17.20 -0.60 5.90
C ALA A 14 -18.38 -1.57 6.02
N GLN A 15 -18.14 -2.89 6.07
CA GLN A 15 -19.17 -3.91 6.20
C GLN A 15 -18.79 -4.92 7.30
N VAL A 16 -19.79 -5.49 7.94
CA VAL A 16 -19.65 -6.48 9.01
C VAL A 16 -20.69 -7.60 8.86
N THR A 17 -20.35 -8.83 9.22
CA THR A 17 -21.31 -9.95 9.25
C THR A 17 -22.25 -9.86 10.43
N ASP A 18 -21.71 -9.68 11.63
CA ASP A 18 -22.46 -9.48 12.88
C ASP A 18 -21.72 -8.47 13.77
N GLU A 19 -22.30 -7.29 13.91
CA GLU A 19 -21.68 -6.20 14.68
C GLU A 19 -21.47 -6.56 16.15
N GLY A 20 -22.44 -7.25 16.77
CA GLY A 20 -22.39 -7.62 18.18
C GLY A 20 -21.30 -8.63 18.48
N GLN A 21 -21.23 -9.71 17.68
CA GLN A 21 -20.21 -10.74 17.83
C GLN A 21 -18.81 -10.21 17.53
N ILE A 22 -18.64 -9.42 16.46
CA ILE A 22 -17.36 -8.82 16.10
C ILE A 22 -16.87 -7.89 17.22
N ARG A 23 -17.75 -7.03 17.76
CA ARG A 23 -17.44 -6.15 18.89
C ARG A 23 -16.97 -6.95 20.12
N ASP A 24 -17.68 -8.02 20.49
CA ASP A 24 -17.25 -8.87 21.61
C ASP A 24 -15.89 -9.51 21.36
N LEU A 25 -15.66 -10.05 20.15
CA LEU A 25 -14.40 -10.69 19.80
C LEU A 25 -13.22 -9.72 19.91
N VAL A 26 -13.28 -8.58 19.22
CA VAL A 26 -12.12 -7.67 19.11
C VAL A 26 -11.88 -6.86 20.37
N ASN A 27 -12.94 -6.44 21.09
CA ASN A 27 -12.80 -5.66 22.30
C ASN A 27 -12.27 -6.48 23.49
N ASN A 28 -12.44 -7.79 23.47
CA ASN A 28 -11.99 -8.69 24.54
C ASN A 28 -10.73 -9.49 24.18
N GLY A 29 -10.05 -9.16 23.08
CA GLY A 29 -8.83 -9.86 22.67
C GLY A 29 -9.06 -11.33 22.29
N LYS A 30 -10.27 -11.70 21.88
CA LYS A 30 -10.67 -13.07 21.54
C LYS A 30 -10.57 -13.37 20.04
N ALA A 31 -10.32 -12.37 19.20
CA ALA A 31 -10.19 -12.58 17.79
C ALA A 31 -8.81 -13.14 17.44
N THR A 32 -8.79 -14.34 16.87
CA THR A 32 -7.70 -14.81 16.02
C THR A 32 -8.15 -14.54 14.59
N PHE A 33 -7.48 -13.62 13.92
CA PHE A 33 -7.96 -13.10 12.64
C PHE A 33 -6.87 -13.11 11.58
N TYR A 34 -7.28 -13.15 10.30
CA TYR A 34 -6.32 -13.06 9.22
C TYR A 34 -6.62 -11.95 8.22
N ILE A 35 -5.56 -11.50 7.57
CA ILE A 35 -5.60 -10.71 6.33
C ILE A 35 -4.67 -11.38 5.33
N GLY A 36 -5.16 -11.58 4.10
CA GLY A 36 -4.40 -12.17 2.99
C GLY A 36 -3.65 -11.12 2.17
N PHE A 37 -2.45 -11.48 1.73
CA PHE A 37 -1.57 -10.65 0.92
C PHE A 37 -1.02 -11.44 -0.26
N ASP A 38 -1.54 -11.21 -1.45
CA ASP A 38 -1.03 -11.79 -2.69
C ASP A 38 0.30 -11.15 -3.08
N CYS A 39 1.32 -11.98 -3.29
CA CYS A 39 2.70 -11.58 -3.54
C CYS A 39 2.94 -11.15 -5.00
N THR A 40 2.21 -10.15 -5.47
CA THR A 40 2.23 -9.70 -6.88
C THR A 40 3.38 -8.75 -7.22
N ALA A 41 4.19 -8.37 -6.24
CA ALA A 41 5.40 -7.54 -6.37
C ALA A 41 6.37 -7.86 -5.21
N ASP A 42 7.62 -7.45 -5.35
CA ASP A 42 8.69 -7.62 -4.35
C ASP A 42 8.66 -6.55 -3.24
N SER A 43 7.59 -5.80 -3.11
CA SER A 43 7.35 -4.86 -2.00
C SER A 43 5.87 -4.63 -1.75
N LEU A 44 5.52 -4.40 -0.49
CA LEU A 44 4.26 -3.78 -0.10
C LEU A 44 4.25 -2.31 -0.52
N HIS A 45 3.07 -1.74 -0.68
CA HIS A 45 2.86 -0.34 -1.05
C HIS A 45 1.75 0.29 -0.19
N VAL A 46 1.53 1.58 -0.32
CA VAL A 46 0.51 2.33 0.44
C VAL A 46 -0.89 1.67 0.39
N GLY A 47 -1.24 0.97 -0.69
CA GLY A 47 -2.51 0.22 -0.76
C GLY A 47 -2.63 -0.91 0.28
N HIS A 48 -1.52 -1.49 0.74
CA HIS A 48 -1.49 -2.51 1.80
C HIS A 48 -1.37 -1.87 3.21
N PHE A 49 -0.98 -0.61 3.27
CA PHE A 49 -0.65 0.08 4.51
C PHE A 49 -1.82 0.12 5.51
N MET A 50 -3.03 0.36 5.02
CA MET A 50 -4.22 0.34 5.88
C MET A 50 -4.44 -1.02 6.55
N ALA A 51 -4.25 -2.10 5.80
CA ALA A 51 -4.37 -3.45 6.33
C ALA A 51 -3.33 -3.72 7.43
N LEU A 52 -2.08 -3.28 7.23
CA LEU A 52 -1.03 -3.37 8.24
C LEU A 52 -1.33 -2.53 9.48
N CYS A 53 -1.82 -1.31 9.31
CA CYS A 53 -2.24 -0.46 10.43
C CYS A 53 -3.39 -1.09 11.22
N LEU A 54 -4.37 -1.70 10.53
CA LEU A 54 -5.47 -2.42 11.18
C LEU A 54 -4.94 -3.60 11.99
N MET A 55 -4.07 -4.44 11.38
CA MET A 55 -3.47 -5.58 12.08
C MET A 55 -2.74 -5.14 13.35
N LYS A 56 -1.92 -4.08 13.24
CA LYS A 56 -1.19 -3.52 14.38
C LYS A 56 -2.13 -3.03 15.48
N ARG A 57 -3.20 -2.29 15.15
CA ARG A 57 -4.19 -1.81 16.13
C ARG A 57 -4.87 -2.95 16.87
N LEU A 58 -5.33 -3.96 16.13
CA LEU A 58 -5.99 -5.13 16.71
C LEU A 58 -5.03 -5.96 17.57
N GLN A 59 -3.76 -6.08 17.15
CA GLN A 59 -2.73 -6.73 17.97
C GLN A 59 -2.47 -5.96 19.27
N MET A 60 -2.35 -4.63 19.22
CA MET A 60 -2.20 -3.78 20.41
C MET A 60 -3.40 -3.91 21.37
N ALA A 61 -4.58 -4.22 20.86
CA ALA A 61 -5.79 -4.50 21.64
C ALA A 61 -5.87 -5.95 22.14
N GLY A 62 -4.81 -6.75 22.00
CA GLY A 62 -4.71 -8.12 22.51
C GLY A 62 -5.23 -9.21 21.56
N ASN A 63 -5.64 -8.87 20.33
CA ASN A 63 -6.05 -9.85 19.34
C ASN A 63 -4.84 -10.49 18.64
N LYS A 64 -5.04 -11.67 18.03
CA LYS A 64 -3.98 -12.46 17.39
C LYS A 64 -4.06 -12.37 15.88
N PRO A 65 -3.20 -11.61 15.21
CA PRO A 65 -3.18 -11.55 13.76
C PRO A 65 -2.50 -12.76 13.11
N ILE A 66 -3.03 -13.18 11.98
CA ILE A 66 -2.40 -14.08 11.02
C ILE A 66 -2.16 -13.27 9.75
N ALA A 67 -0.91 -13.05 9.39
CA ALA A 67 -0.54 -12.54 8.08
C ALA A 67 -0.48 -13.72 7.11
N LEU A 68 -1.47 -13.85 6.23
CA LEU A 68 -1.53 -14.91 5.25
C LEU A 68 -0.85 -14.49 3.96
N ILE A 69 0.27 -15.10 3.67
CA ILE A 69 0.98 -14.96 2.40
C ILE A 69 0.26 -15.78 1.33
N GLY A 70 -0.18 -15.13 0.27
CA GLY A 70 -0.90 -15.74 -0.84
C GLY A 70 0.01 -16.46 -1.83
N GLY A 71 0.89 -17.38 -1.39
CA GLY A 71 1.79 -18.11 -2.30
C GLY A 71 1.04 -18.95 -3.32
N GLY A 72 -0.05 -19.62 -2.91
CA GLY A 72 -0.91 -20.40 -3.82
C GLY A 72 -1.89 -19.51 -4.60
N THR A 73 -2.58 -18.58 -3.93
CA THR A 73 -3.57 -17.70 -4.57
C THR A 73 -2.95 -16.72 -5.57
N THR A 74 -1.71 -16.28 -5.37
CA THR A 74 -0.99 -15.43 -6.35
C THR A 74 -0.79 -16.14 -7.69
N MET A 75 -0.68 -17.47 -7.72
CA MET A 75 -0.57 -18.23 -8.97
C MET A 75 -1.84 -18.16 -9.82
N ILE A 76 -2.98 -17.88 -9.19
CA ILE A 76 -4.29 -17.77 -9.82
C ILE A 76 -4.63 -16.32 -10.15
N GLY A 77 -4.48 -15.43 -9.18
CA GLY A 77 -4.73 -14.00 -9.26
C GLY A 77 -6.18 -13.61 -8.95
N ASP A 78 -6.33 -12.76 -7.95
CA ASP A 78 -7.61 -12.20 -7.52
C ASP A 78 -8.25 -11.32 -8.62
N PRO A 79 -9.47 -11.61 -9.08
CA PRO A 79 -10.20 -10.79 -10.06
C PRO A 79 -10.86 -9.55 -9.44
N SER A 80 -10.99 -9.47 -8.11
CA SER A 80 -11.74 -8.44 -7.40
C SER A 80 -11.25 -7.03 -7.72
N GLY A 81 -12.17 -6.14 -8.10
CA GLY A 81 -11.86 -4.73 -8.36
C GLY A 81 -10.91 -4.49 -9.54
N ARG A 82 -10.86 -5.40 -10.51
CA ARG A 82 -10.00 -5.33 -11.70
C ARG A 82 -10.78 -5.49 -12.99
N ASN A 83 -10.22 -4.89 -14.04
CA ASN A 83 -10.76 -5.01 -15.40
C ASN A 83 -10.04 -6.07 -16.24
N ASP A 84 -8.79 -6.39 -15.92
CA ASP A 84 -7.92 -7.27 -16.69
C ASP A 84 -7.35 -8.39 -15.82
N MET A 85 -7.05 -9.55 -16.43
CA MET A 85 -6.41 -10.68 -15.78
C MET A 85 -5.00 -10.28 -15.28
N ARG A 86 -4.59 -10.81 -14.13
CA ARG A 86 -3.24 -10.59 -13.59
C ARG A 86 -2.19 -11.27 -14.48
N LYS A 87 -1.00 -10.68 -14.53
CA LYS A 87 0.17 -11.33 -15.13
C LYS A 87 0.52 -12.56 -14.28
N MET A 88 0.69 -13.70 -14.94
CA MET A 88 1.15 -14.91 -14.28
C MET A 88 2.61 -14.75 -13.86
N LEU A 89 2.90 -14.99 -12.59
CA LEU A 89 4.24 -14.99 -12.02
C LEU A 89 4.77 -16.42 -11.92
N THR A 90 6.09 -16.60 -11.99
CA THR A 90 6.71 -17.89 -11.70
C THR A 90 6.69 -18.17 -10.20
N LYS A 91 6.82 -19.47 -9.83
CA LYS A 91 6.92 -19.83 -8.40
C LYS A 91 8.12 -19.14 -7.75
N ALA A 92 9.24 -19.02 -8.42
CA ALA A 92 10.43 -18.34 -7.90
C ALA A 92 10.18 -16.85 -7.63
N ASP A 93 9.46 -16.15 -8.52
CA ASP A 93 9.06 -14.75 -8.30
C ASP A 93 8.16 -14.63 -7.06
N ILE A 94 7.19 -15.54 -6.91
CA ILE A 94 6.26 -15.53 -5.78
C ILE A 94 7.00 -15.80 -4.47
N ASP A 95 7.88 -16.78 -4.42
CA ASP A 95 8.69 -17.12 -3.24
C ASP A 95 9.59 -15.94 -2.83
N HIS A 96 10.23 -15.27 -3.81
CA HIS A 96 11.03 -14.07 -3.57
C HIS A 96 10.18 -12.93 -3.00
N ASN A 97 9.03 -12.65 -3.62
CA ASN A 97 8.12 -11.60 -3.18
C ASN A 97 7.59 -11.87 -1.76
N ALA A 98 7.28 -13.13 -1.44
CA ALA A 98 6.85 -13.55 -0.12
C ALA A 98 7.89 -13.22 0.96
N GLU A 99 9.17 -13.49 0.71
CA GLU A 99 10.24 -13.16 1.64
C GLU A 99 10.43 -11.64 1.81
N CYS A 100 10.21 -10.86 0.74
CA CYS A 100 10.21 -9.41 0.82
C CYS A 100 9.05 -8.90 1.70
N PHE A 101 7.84 -9.46 1.54
CA PHE A 101 6.68 -9.09 2.35
C PHE A 101 6.89 -9.39 3.84
N LYS A 102 7.42 -10.55 4.17
CA LYS A 102 7.72 -10.95 5.56
C LYS A 102 8.57 -9.90 6.27
N ARG A 103 9.73 -9.56 5.68
CA ARG A 103 10.65 -8.56 6.24
C ARG A 103 10.02 -7.19 6.45
N GLN A 104 9.08 -6.79 5.58
CA GLN A 104 8.39 -5.52 5.71
C GLN A 104 7.29 -5.58 6.79
N MET A 105 6.56 -6.69 6.89
CA MET A 105 5.51 -6.89 7.89
C MET A 105 6.04 -6.93 9.32
N GLU A 106 7.24 -7.47 9.55
CA GLU A 106 7.91 -7.52 10.85
C GLU A 106 8.13 -6.14 11.48
N ARG A 107 8.11 -5.08 10.69
CA ARG A 107 8.17 -3.69 11.20
C ARG A 107 6.85 -3.21 11.82
N PHE A 108 5.74 -3.82 11.43
CA PHE A 108 4.40 -3.44 11.89
C PHE A 108 3.86 -4.39 12.93
N ILE A 109 4.08 -5.69 12.74
CA ILE A 109 3.46 -6.77 13.48
C ILE A 109 4.52 -7.48 14.30
N ASP A 110 4.22 -7.73 15.57
CA ASP A 110 5.07 -8.51 16.46
C ASP A 110 4.75 -10.00 16.27
N PHE A 111 5.65 -10.71 15.60
CA PHE A 111 5.57 -12.15 15.36
C PHE A 111 6.24 -13.00 16.46
N GLY A 112 6.49 -12.42 17.65
CA GLY A 112 6.99 -13.16 18.80
C GLY A 112 6.05 -14.30 19.20
N GLU A 113 6.56 -15.22 20.02
CA GLU A 113 5.82 -16.41 20.45
C GLU A 113 4.44 -16.07 21.03
N GLY A 114 3.38 -16.69 20.47
CA GLY A 114 2.00 -16.50 20.89
C GLY A 114 1.34 -15.19 20.50
N LYS A 115 2.04 -14.28 19.79
CA LYS A 115 1.53 -12.93 19.44
C LYS A 115 0.88 -12.87 18.06
N ALA A 116 1.62 -13.23 17.01
CA ALA A 116 1.11 -13.29 15.65
C ALA A 116 1.67 -14.49 14.91
N MET A 117 1.02 -14.88 13.81
CA MET A 117 1.49 -15.94 12.92
C MET A 117 1.67 -15.40 11.52
N MET A 118 2.64 -15.94 10.81
CA MET A 118 2.80 -15.75 9.38
C MET A 118 2.67 -17.11 8.70
N LEU A 119 1.66 -17.25 7.85
CA LEU A 119 1.33 -18.49 7.16
C LEU A 119 1.41 -18.27 5.65
N ASN A 120 1.65 -19.36 4.90
CA ASN A 120 1.62 -19.32 3.44
C ASN A 120 0.57 -20.33 2.93
N ASN A 121 -0.43 -19.86 2.20
CA ASN A 121 -1.49 -20.74 1.71
C ASN A 121 -1.02 -21.77 0.67
N ALA A 122 0.15 -21.62 0.07
CA ALA A 122 0.76 -22.65 -0.75
C ALA A 122 0.99 -23.94 0.04
N ASP A 123 1.19 -23.89 1.36
CA ASP A 123 1.47 -25.05 2.20
C ASP A 123 0.31 -26.07 2.24
N TRP A 124 -0.91 -25.61 2.04
CA TRP A 124 -2.10 -26.47 1.95
C TRP A 124 -2.73 -26.48 0.56
N LEU A 125 -2.86 -25.35 -0.15
CA LEU A 125 -3.52 -25.30 -1.45
C LEU A 125 -2.82 -26.17 -2.50
N MET A 126 -1.48 -26.22 -2.49
CA MET A 126 -0.69 -27.01 -3.43
C MET A 126 -0.77 -28.53 -3.19
N LYS A 127 -1.30 -28.94 -2.03
CA LYS A 127 -1.45 -30.37 -1.65
C LYS A 127 -2.86 -30.87 -1.86
N LEU A 128 -3.82 -30.01 -2.21
CA LEU A 128 -5.21 -30.39 -2.39
C LEU A 128 -5.39 -31.31 -3.59
N ASN A 129 -6.11 -32.41 -3.39
CA ASN A 129 -6.59 -33.22 -4.50
C ASN A 129 -7.77 -32.53 -5.16
N TYR A 130 -7.72 -32.35 -6.47
CA TYR A 130 -8.75 -31.62 -7.21
C TYR A 130 -10.14 -32.25 -7.10
N ILE A 131 -10.24 -33.56 -7.18
CA ILE A 131 -11.52 -34.25 -7.11
C ILE A 131 -12.11 -34.17 -5.69
N GLU A 132 -11.28 -34.32 -4.66
CA GLU A 132 -11.70 -34.18 -3.27
C GLU A 132 -12.16 -32.75 -2.98
N LEU A 133 -11.43 -31.75 -3.46
CA LEU A 133 -11.82 -30.33 -3.33
C LEU A 133 -13.19 -30.08 -3.96
N LEU A 134 -13.44 -30.58 -5.18
CA LEU A 134 -14.74 -30.43 -5.84
C LEU A 134 -15.87 -31.10 -5.06
N ARG A 135 -15.65 -32.29 -4.53
CA ARG A 135 -16.67 -33.03 -3.77
C ARG A 135 -16.98 -32.38 -2.42
N GLU A 136 -15.95 -32.01 -1.68
CA GLU A 136 -16.06 -31.59 -0.29
C GLU A 136 -16.32 -30.09 -0.15
N VAL A 137 -15.72 -29.28 -0.99
CA VAL A 137 -15.80 -27.83 -0.94
C VAL A 137 -16.68 -27.29 -2.06
N GLY A 138 -16.45 -27.72 -3.30
CA GLY A 138 -17.20 -27.26 -4.47
C GLY A 138 -18.71 -27.47 -4.32
N ALA A 139 -19.14 -28.58 -3.71
CA ALA A 139 -20.56 -28.84 -3.40
C ALA A 139 -21.22 -27.78 -2.47
N CYS A 140 -20.41 -26.99 -1.74
CA CYS A 140 -20.92 -25.91 -0.89
C CYS A 140 -21.14 -24.59 -1.66
N PHE A 141 -20.74 -24.50 -2.93
CA PHE A 141 -20.84 -23.29 -3.74
C PHE A 141 -21.86 -23.43 -4.85
N SER A 142 -22.71 -22.43 -5.03
CA SER A 142 -23.63 -22.32 -6.15
C SER A 142 -23.03 -21.41 -7.21
N VAL A 143 -22.79 -21.92 -8.42
CA VAL A 143 -22.29 -21.13 -9.56
C VAL A 143 -23.18 -19.92 -9.83
N ASN A 144 -24.49 -20.07 -9.75
CA ASN A 144 -25.42 -18.95 -9.96
C ASN A 144 -25.25 -17.84 -8.91
N ASN A 145 -24.94 -18.19 -7.66
CA ASN A 145 -24.69 -17.20 -6.62
C ASN A 145 -23.31 -16.56 -6.79
N MET A 146 -22.30 -17.36 -7.14
CA MET A 146 -20.95 -16.84 -7.42
C MET A 146 -20.97 -15.84 -8.58
N LEU A 147 -21.64 -16.14 -9.69
CA LEU A 147 -21.73 -15.24 -10.85
C LEU A 147 -22.44 -13.90 -10.54
N ARG A 148 -23.25 -13.84 -9.47
CA ARG A 148 -23.85 -12.59 -8.99
C ARG A 148 -22.99 -11.82 -8.01
N ALA A 149 -21.85 -12.38 -7.62
CA ALA A 149 -20.97 -11.76 -6.66
C ALA A 149 -20.27 -10.54 -7.27
N LYS A 150 -20.24 -9.43 -6.55
CA LYS A 150 -19.66 -8.15 -6.98
C LYS A 150 -18.20 -8.27 -7.41
N CYS A 151 -17.44 -9.20 -6.84
CA CYS A 151 -16.04 -9.42 -7.20
C CYS A 151 -15.84 -9.89 -8.65
N TYR A 152 -16.86 -10.47 -9.30
CA TYR A 152 -16.82 -10.93 -10.69
C TYR A 152 -17.43 -9.95 -11.69
N GLU A 153 -18.25 -8.99 -11.23
CA GLU A 153 -19.06 -8.11 -12.09
C GLU A 153 -18.24 -7.45 -13.21
N GLN A 154 -17.15 -6.78 -12.86
CA GLN A 154 -16.30 -6.09 -13.84
C GLN A 154 -15.55 -7.04 -14.78
N ARG A 155 -15.22 -8.25 -14.32
CA ARG A 155 -14.53 -9.25 -15.14
C ARG A 155 -15.46 -9.97 -16.10
N MET A 156 -16.72 -10.14 -15.73
CA MET A 156 -17.72 -10.79 -16.63
C MET A 156 -17.91 -10.01 -17.93
N GLU A 157 -17.85 -8.68 -17.90
CA GLU A 157 -17.96 -7.84 -19.10
C GLU A 157 -16.82 -8.07 -20.10
N LYS A 158 -15.62 -8.43 -19.63
CA LYS A 158 -14.41 -8.64 -20.43
C LYS A 158 -14.01 -10.11 -20.59
N GLY A 159 -14.78 -11.01 -20.02
CA GLY A 159 -14.51 -12.44 -20.02
C GLY A 159 -13.77 -12.91 -18.78
N LEU A 160 -14.51 -13.44 -17.81
CA LEU A 160 -14.01 -14.09 -16.61
C LEU A 160 -13.48 -15.49 -16.96
N SER A 161 -12.20 -15.76 -16.68
CA SER A 161 -11.63 -17.09 -16.90
C SER A 161 -12.06 -18.07 -15.81
N PHE A 162 -12.09 -19.39 -16.13
CA PHE A 162 -12.34 -20.43 -15.13
C PHE A 162 -11.30 -20.39 -14.00
N LEU A 163 -10.07 -20.04 -14.32
CA LEU A 163 -8.99 -19.86 -13.35
C LEU A 163 -9.38 -18.80 -12.30
N GLU A 164 -9.71 -17.58 -12.74
CA GLU A 164 -10.11 -16.49 -11.86
C GLU A 164 -11.39 -16.80 -11.07
N PHE A 165 -12.34 -17.54 -11.69
CA PHE A 165 -13.59 -17.92 -11.04
C PHE A 165 -13.36 -18.82 -9.82
N ASN A 166 -12.30 -19.61 -9.80
CA ASN A 166 -11.96 -20.46 -8.65
C ASN A 166 -11.31 -19.69 -7.48
N TYR A 167 -10.89 -18.43 -7.67
CA TYR A 167 -10.23 -17.68 -6.61
C TYR A 167 -11.06 -17.58 -5.32
N MET A 168 -12.36 -17.28 -5.43
CA MET A 168 -13.28 -17.23 -4.29
C MET A 168 -13.29 -18.55 -3.50
N ILE A 169 -13.28 -19.70 -4.18
CA ILE A 169 -13.29 -21.03 -3.54
C ILE A 169 -11.99 -21.24 -2.75
N MET A 170 -10.85 -20.84 -3.31
CA MET A 170 -9.54 -20.97 -2.63
C MET A 170 -9.43 -20.08 -1.41
N GLN A 171 -9.82 -18.81 -1.52
CA GLN A 171 -9.84 -17.89 -0.37
C GLN A 171 -10.83 -18.38 0.71
N SER A 172 -11.95 -18.96 0.32
CA SER A 172 -12.91 -19.55 1.27
C SER A 172 -12.32 -20.78 1.95
N TYR A 173 -11.57 -21.60 1.22
CA TYR A 173 -10.86 -22.75 1.77
C TYR A 173 -9.74 -22.32 2.74
N ASP A 174 -9.01 -21.25 2.45
CA ASP A 174 -8.01 -20.67 3.35
C ASP A 174 -8.63 -20.34 4.71
N PHE A 175 -9.80 -19.67 4.73
CA PHE A 175 -10.48 -19.34 5.97
C PHE A 175 -10.94 -20.60 6.71
N TYR A 176 -11.54 -21.56 6.00
CA TYR A 176 -11.99 -22.83 6.56
C TYR A 176 -10.82 -23.64 7.16
N HIS A 177 -9.69 -23.72 6.45
CA HIS A 177 -8.47 -24.39 6.92
C HIS A 177 -7.93 -23.74 8.18
N MET A 178 -7.75 -22.41 8.15
CA MET A 178 -7.23 -21.66 9.30
C MET A 178 -8.19 -21.66 10.49
N PHE A 179 -9.49 -21.74 10.27
CA PHE A 179 -10.47 -21.90 11.34
C PHE A 179 -10.25 -23.21 12.09
N GLN A 180 -10.00 -24.31 11.38
CA GLN A 180 -9.80 -25.63 11.97
C GLN A 180 -8.42 -25.77 12.64
N GLU A 181 -7.36 -25.37 11.95
CA GLU A 181 -5.98 -25.65 12.38
C GLU A 181 -5.41 -24.59 13.34
N TYR A 182 -5.85 -23.34 13.20
CA TYR A 182 -5.27 -22.21 13.95
C TYR A 182 -6.30 -21.45 14.81
N GLY A 183 -7.55 -21.89 14.84
CA GLY A 183 -8.61 -21.21 15.59
C GLY A 183 -8.94 -19.82 15.04
N CYS A 184 -8.65 -19.57 13.75
CA CYS A 184 -8.95 -18.29 13.10
C CYS A 184 -10.46 -18.09 12.97
N ASN A 185 -11.02 -17.22 13.79
CA ASN A 185 -12.47 -16.99 13.87
C ASN A 185 -12.95 -15.73 13.16
N MET A 186 -12.02 -14.96 12.56
CA MET A 186 -12.35 -13.70 11.91
C MET A 186 -11.45 -13.42 10.69
N GLN A 187 -12.06 -12.86 9.63
CA GLN A 187 -11.35 -12.37 8.45
C GLN A 187 -11.53 -10.86 8.30
N PHE A 188 -10.44 -10.16 7.96
CA PHE A 188 -10.49 -8.77 7.52
C PHE A 188 -9.97 -8.64 6.08
N GLY A 189 -10.48 -7.65 5.38
CA GLY A 189 -10.05 -7.32 4.01
C GLY A 189 -10.54 -5.96 3.57
N GLY A 190 -10.12 -5.50 2.39
CA GLY A 190 -10.69 -4.33 1.74
C GLY A 190 -12.16 -4.57 1.36
N ASP A 191 -12.93 -3.50 1.13
CA ASP A 191 -14.35 -3.61 0.80
C ASP A 191 -14.61 -4.35 -0.54
N ASP A 192 -13.61 -4.38 -1.42
CA ASP A 192 -13.63 -5.17 -2.65
C ASP A 192 -13.54 -6.70 -2.41
N GLN A 193 -13.16 -7.14 -1.20
CA GLN A 193 -13.04 -8.55 -0.81
C GLN A 193 -14.32 -9.14 -0.20
N TRP A 194 -15.35 -8.35 0.03
CA TRP A 194 -16.55 -8.76 0.78
C TRP A 194 -17.15 -10.09 0.30
N SER A 195 -17.34 -10.24 -1.02
CA SER A 195 -17.90 -11.46 -1.60
C SER A 195 -17.05 -12.72 -1.33
N ASN A 196 -15.72 -12.59 -1.45
CA ASN A 196 -14.79 -13.68 -1.18
C ASN A 196 -14.83 -14.08 0.32
N MET A 197 -14.90 -13.07 1.20
CA MET A 197 -14.93 -13.27 2.66
C MET A 197 -16.21 -13.99 3.09
N LEU A 198 -17.36 -13.61 2.53
CA LEU A 198 -18.63 -14.30 2.78
C LEU A 198 -18.63 -15.77 2.31
N GLY A 199 -17.90 -16.07 1.23
CA GLY A 199 -17.69 -17.46 0.80
C GLY A 199 -17.04 -18.30 1.89
N GLY A 200 -16.07 -17.75 2.60
CA GLY A 200 -15.37 -18.42 3.71
C GLY A 200 -16.27 -18.63 4.94
N THR A 201 -16.99 -17.58 5.37
CA THR A 201 -17.92 -17.70 6.50
C THR A 201 -19.02 -18.72 6.23
N GLU A 202 -19.57 -18.74 5.01
CA GLU A 202 -20.60 -19.70 4.60
C GLU A 202 -20.04 -21.13 4.49
N LEU A 203 -18.82 -21.32 4.03
CA LEU A 203 -18.17 -22.63 3.98
C LEU A 203 -18.01 -23.22 5.40
N ILE A 204 -17.53 -22.42 6.35
CA ILE A 204 -17.38 -22.80 7.75
C ILE A 204 -18.75 -23.19 8.34
N ARG A 205 -19.76 -22.37 8.11
CA ARG A 205 -21.12 -22.64 8.58
C ARG A 205 -21.66 -23.96 8.03
N ARG A 206 -21.51 -24.21 6.73
CA ARG A 206 -22.02 -25.43 6.08
C ARG A 206 -21.28 -26.70 6.49
N LYS A 207 -19.95 -26.62 6.60
CA LYS A 207 -19.11 -27.79 6.89
C LYS A 207 -19.04 -28.12 8.38
N LEU A 208 -19.02 -27.10 9.25
CA LEU A 208 -18.76 -27.28 10.67
C LEU A 208 -19.95 -26.92 11.57
N GLY A 209 -21.00 -26.28 11.03
CA GLY A 209 -22.11 -25.76 11.84
C GLY A 209 -21.68 -24.69 12.84
N LYS A 210 -20.59 -23.98 12.54
CA LYS A 210 -20.02 -22.93 13.40
C LYS A 210 -20.05 -21.59 12.70
N ASP A 211 -20.05 -20.52 13.47
CA ASP A 211 -19.99 -19.16 12.97
C ASP A 211 -18.54 -18.65 12.96
N ALA A 212 -18.18 -17.97 11.87
CA ALA A 212 -16.97 -17.18 11.73
C ALA A 212 -17.36 -15.80 11.20
N GLN A 213 -16.57 -14.78 11.56
CA GLN A 213 -16.92 -13.39 11.30
C GLN A 213 -16.06 -12.79 10.19
N ALA A 214 -16.62 -11.80 9.50
CA ALA A 214 -15.91 -11.03 8.49
C ALA A 214 -16.20 -9.53 8.66
N MET A 215 -15.17 -8.70 8.49
CA MET A 215 -15.29 -7.25 8.48
C MET A 215 -14.42 -6.66 7.36
N THR A 216 -15.00 -5.79 6.54
CA THR A 216 -14.23 -5.03 5.56
C THR A 216 -13.85 -3.66 6.08
N ILE A 217 -12.70 -3.19 5.61
CA ILE A 217 -12.22 -1.83 5.86
C ILE A 217 -12.47 -0.93 4.66
N THR A 218 -12.78 0.32 4.97
CA THR A 218 -12.98 1.37 3.98
C THR A 218 -11.73 1.51 3.10
N LEU A 219 -11.89 1.59 1.80
CA LEU A 219 -10.78 1.82 0.88
C LEU A 219 -10.21 3.23 1.06
N LEU A 220 -8.90 3.36 1.01
CA LEU A 220 -8.22 4.65 1.06
C LEU A 220 -8.33 5.35 -0.30
N LEU A 221 -9.35 6.19 -0.43
CA LEU A 221 -9.61 6.98 -1.63
C LEU A 221 -9.32 8.45 -1.35
N ASN A 222 -8.79 9.16 -2.35
CA ASN A 222 -8.71 10.61 -2.30
C ASN A 222 -10.08 11.27 -2.58
N SER A 223 -10.18 12.58 -2.47
CA SER A 223 -11.39 13.38 -2.73
C SER A 223 -11.96 13.24 -4.14
N GLU A 224 -11.15 12.79 -5.11
CA GLU A 224 -11.59 12.47 -6.47
C GLU A 224 -12.10 11.03 -6.62
N GLY A 225 -12.16 10.23 -5.55
CA GLY A 225 -12.57 8.82 -5.57
C GLY A 225 -11.51 7.86 -6.10
N LYS A 226 -10.26 8.31 -6.28
CA LYS A 226 -9.15 7.45 -6.76
C LYS A 226 -8.44 6.78 -5.59
N LYS A 227 -8.05 5.50 -5.76
CA LYS A 227 -7.25 4.77 -4.76
C LYS A 227 -5.91 5.50 -4.54
N MET A 228 -5.60 5.84 -3.28
CA MET A 228 -4.32 6.45 -2.88
C MET A 228 -3.17 5.46 -2.98
N GLY A 229 -1.92 5.97 -2.98
CA GLY A 229 -0.71 5.16 -3.08
C GLY A 229 -0.24 4.88 -4.50
N LYS A 230 -0.84 5.56 -5.49
CA LYS A 230 -0.35 5.58 -6.88
C LYS A 230 -0.07 7.01 -7.30
N THR A 231 1.08 7.22 -7.93
CA THR A 231 1.49 8.47 -8.56
C THR A 231 1.60 8.28 -10.07
N ALA A 232 1.88 9.34 -10.82
CA ALA A 232 2.18 9.24 -12.25
C ALA A 232 3.40 8.34 -12.54
N SER A 233 4.32 8.21 -11.58
CA SER A 233 5.51 7.35 -11.66
C SER A 233 5.29 5.93 -11.12
N GLY A 234 4.09 5.57 -10.66
CA GLY A 234 3.77 4.23 -10.20
C GLY A 234 3.31 4.16 -8.73
N ALA A 235 3.47 2.99 -8.11
CA ALA A 235 3.09 2.78 -6.72
C ALA A 235 4.08 3.47 -5.75
N VAL A 236 3.57 3.95 -4.61
CA VAL A 236 4.38 4.40 -3.47
C VAL A 236 4.66 3.18 -2.60
N TRP A 237 5.91 2.73 -2.63
CA TRP A 237 6.36 1.51 -1.99
C TRP A 237 6.74 1.70 -0.54
N LEU A 238 6.66 0.64 0.27
CA LEU A 238 7.15 0.64 1.64
C LEU A 238 8.64 0.25 1.73
N ASP A 239 9.23 -0.27 0.64
CA ASP A 239 10.65 -0.56 0.54
C ASP A 239 11.43 0.76 0.31
N PRO A 240 12.40 1.12 1.18
CA PRO A 240 13.19 2.34 1.03
C PRO A 240 14.07 2.38 -0.23
N ASN A 241 14.36 1.21 -0.83
CA ASN A 241 15.11 1.14 -2.09
C ASN A 241 14.25 1.44 -3.33
N LYS A 242 12.91 1.41 -3.20
CA LYS A 242 11.96 1.70 -4.28
C LYS A 242 11.29 3.06 -4.14
N THR A 243 10.98 3.46 -2.93
CA THR A 243 10.53 4.80 -2.57
C THR A 243 11.33 5.23 -1.35
N THR A 244 12.23 6.19 -1.53
CA THR A 244 13.08 6.64 -0.42
C THR A 244 12.24 7.18 0.74
N PRO A 245 12.73 7.16 2.00
CA PRO A 245 12.02 7.75 3.13
C PRO A 245 11.63 9.22 2.89
N TYR A 246 12.47 9.96 2.18
CA TYR A 246 12.20 11.35 1.78
C TYR A 246 11.04 11.44 0.78
N ASP A 247 11.02 10.61 -0.28
CA ASP A 247 9.93 10.60 -1.26
C ASP A 247 8.63 10.12 -0.65
N PHE A 248 8.70 9.16 0.28
CA PHE A 248 7.55 8.69 1.05
C PHE A 248 6.99 9.82 1.95
N TYR A 249 7.85 10.55 2.64
CA TYR A 249 7.49 11.75 3.40
C TYR A 249 6.84 12.80 2.50
N GLN A 250 7.46 13.11 1.36
CA GLN A 250 6.93 14.09 0.41
C GLN A 250 5.58 13.70 -0.20
N TYR A 251 5.36 12.41 -0.43
CA TYR A 251 4.05 11.93 -0.88
C TYR A 251 2.94 12.33 0.10
N TRP A 252 3.13 12.08 1.38
CA TRP A 252 2.15 12.43 2.41
C TRP A 252 2.09 13.93 2.70
N ARG A 253 3.22 14.62 2.63
CA ARG A 253 3.30 16.09 2.77
C ARG A 253 2.53 16.82 1.67
N ASN A 254 2.36 16.19 0.50
CA ASN A 254 1.68 16.74 -0.68
C ASN A 254 0.24 16.24 -0.86
N VAL A 255 -0.33 15.54 0.10
CA VAL A 255 -1.75 15.16 0.10
C VAL A 255 -2.64 16.40 0.04
N GLY A 256 -3.79 16.31 -0.64
CA GLY A 256 -4.74 17.41 -0.77
C GLY A 256 -5.29 17.89 0.58
N ASP A 257 -5.62 19.17 0.66
CA ASP A 257 -6.19 19.77 1.88
C ASP A 257 -7.48 19.06 2.33
N GLN A 258 -8.27 18.58 1.37
CA GLN A 258 -9.52 17.85 1.62
C GLN A 258 -9.29 16.42 2.13
N ASP A 259 -8.09 15.86 1.96
CA ASP A 259 -7.78 14.47 2.28
C ASP A 259 -6.94 14.31 3.55
N VAL A 260 -6.20 15.35 3.96
CA VAL A 260 -5.17 15.24 5.00
C VAL A 260 -5.73 14.81 6.36
N LEU A 261 -6.83 15.40 6.81
CA LEU A 261 -7.43 15.09 8.13
C LEU A 261 -8.03 13.68 8.13
N LYS A 262 -8.65 13.29 7.02
CA LYS A 262 -9.12 11.90 6.81
C LYS A 262 -7.95 10.91 6.89
N CYS A 263 -6.83 11.20 6.22
CA CYS A 263 -5.64 10.33 6.26
C CYS A 263 -5.06 10.25 7.68
N ILE A 264 -4.99 11.35 8.43
CA ILE A 264 -4.56 11.36 9.82
C ILE A 264 -5.45 10.43 10.65
N ARG A 265 -6.77 10.58 10.54
CA ARG A 265 -7.76 9.80 11.31
C ARG A 265 -7.64 8.31 11.03
N MET A 266 -7.50 7.93 9.76
CA MET A 266 -7.48 6.52 9.36
C MET A 266 -6.13 5.82 9.59
N LEU A 267 -5.02 6.51 9.35
CA LEU A 267 -3.71 5.88 9.23
C LEU A 267 -2.80 6.09 10.43
N THR A 268 -2.88 7.21 11.15
CA THR A 268 -1.99 7.49 12.27
C THR A 268 -2.45 6.83 13.56
N PHE A 269 -1.54 6.67 14.51
CA PHE A 269 -1.82 6.16 15.86
C PHE A 269 -2.01 7.30 16.89
N LEU A 270 -2.20 8.51 16.43
CA LEU A 270 -2.49 9.66 17.30
C LEU A 270 -3.80 9.44 18.09
N PRO A 271 -3.90 9.93 19.33
CA PRO A 271 -5.13 9.89 20.12
C PRO A 271 -6.29 10.55 19.37
N LEU A 272 -7.50 9.99 19.49
CA LEU A 272 -8.70 10.52 18.82
C LEU A 272 -9.01 11.95 19.28
N GLU A 273 -8.80 12.26 20.55
CA GLU A 273 -9.01 13.61 21.11
C GLU A 273 -8.15 14.67 20.40
N GLN A 274 -6.88 14.31 20.10
CA GLN A 274 -5.99 15.18 19.33
C GLN A 274 -6.47 15.34 17.88
N ILE A 275 -6.95 14.25 17.27
CA ILE A 275 -7.47 14.28 15.90
C ILE A 275 -8.75 15.10 15.82
N ASP A 276 -9.66 14.99 16.81
CA ASP A 276 -10.90 15.76 16.89
C ASP A 276 -10.62 17.28 17.02
N GLU A 277 -9.52 17.65 17.69
CA GLU A 277 -9.07 19.06 17.68
C GLU A 277 -8.52 19.48 16.31
N MET A 278 -7.78 18.58 15.63
CA MET A 278 -7.24 18.86 14.29
C MET A 278 -8.34 18.94 13.22
N ASP A 279 -9.49 18.30 13.39
CA ASP A 279 -10.62 18.39 12.46
C ASP A 279 -11.21 19.81 12.37
N LYS A 280 -10.89 20.69 13.33
CA LYS A 280 -11.25 22.10 13.33
C LYS A 280 -10.26 22.99 12.57
N TRP A 281 -9.17 22.43 12.07
CA TRP A 281 -8.09 23.16 11.41
C TRP A 281 -8.46 23.53 9.98
N GLU A 282 -8.15 24.78 9.61
CA GLU A 282 -8.41 25.33 8.29
C GLU A 282 -7.21 26.13 7.77
N GLY A 283 -7.21 26.40 6.48
CA GLY A 283 -6.21 27.26 5.83
C GLY A 283 -4.78 26.82 6.08
N SER A 284 -3.95 27.69 6.65
CA SER A 284 -2.52 27.41 6.91
C SER A 284 -2.28 26.29 7.92
N GLN A 285 -3.22 26.01 8.81
CA GLN A 285 -3.11 24.91 9.79
C GLN A 285 -3.08 23.53 9.10
N LEU A 286 -3.71 23.39 7.93
CA LEU A 286 -3.66 22.15 7.14
C LEU A 286 -2.23 21.83 6.66
N ASN A 287 -1.36 22.82 6.49
CA ASN A 287 0.05 22.58 6.21
C ASN A 287 0.74 21.89 7.39
N ARG A 288 0.40 22.29 8.61
CA ARG A 288 0.89 21.62 9.82
C ARG A 288 0.33 20.19 9.94
N ALA A 289 -0.95 19.99 9.60
CA ALA A 289 -1.54 18.65 9.55
C ALA A 289 -0.81 17.73 8.57
N LYS A 290 -0.42 18.25 7.39
CA LYS A 290 0.37 17.49 6.40
C LYS A 290 1.77 17.14 6.89
N GLU A 291 2.42 18.02 7.67
CA GLU A 291 3.71 17.73 8.31
C GLU A 291 3.58 16.61 9.32
N ILE A 292 2.57 16.68 10.19
CA ILE A 292 2.27 15.62 11.17
C ILE A 292 1.97 14.31 10.46
N LEU A 293 1.10 14.28 9.47
CA LEU A 293 0.78 13.07 8.69
C LEU A 293 2.04 12.46 8.08
N ALA A 294 2.86 13.27 7.41
CA ALA A 294 4.07 12.81 6.75
C ALA A 294 5.08 12.25 7.74
N TYR A 295 5.27 12.92 8.88
CA TYR A 295 6.17 12.47 9.92
C TYR A 295 5.71 11.15 10.54
N GLU A 296 4.46 11.08 11.02
CA GLU A 296 3.88 9.90 11.67
C GLU A 296 3.95 8.65 10.77
N LEU A 297 3.57 8.79 9.49
CA LEU A 297 3.58 7.65 8.58
C LEU A 297 4.99 7.25 8.14
N THR A 298 5.90 8.21 7.99
CA THR A 298 7.30 7.90 7.67
C THR A 298 7.99 7.24 8.86
N ALA A 299 7.74 7.71 10.08
CA ALA A 299 8.25 7.09 11.30
C ALA A 299 7.75 5.65 11.46
N LEU A 300 6.47 5.42 11.18
CA LEU A 300 5.86 4.09 11.26
C LEU A 300 6.47 3.09 10.25
N VAL A 301 6.80 3.53 9.03
CA VAL A 301 7.32 2.67 7.95
C VAL A 301 8.84 2.55 7.97
N HIS A 302 9.55 3.66 8.17
CA HIS A 302 11.00 3.75 7.99
C HIS A 302 11.76 4.00 9.31
N GLY A 303 11.03 4.27 10.40
CA GLY A 303 11.61 4.60 11.72
C GLY A 303 11.73 6.09 11.95
N GLU A 304 11.78 6.49 13.22
CA GLU A 304 11.80 7.90 13.66
C GLU A 304 13.02 8.67 13.14
N GLU A 305 14.19 8.03 13.06
CA GLU A 305 15.40 8.65 12.59
C GLU A 305 15.28 9.10 11.13
N GLU A 306 14.76 8.22 10.26
CA GLU A 306 14.56 8.53 8.85
C GLU A 306 13.42 9.55 8.65
N ALA A 307 12.36 9.48 9.46
CA ALA A 307 11.30 10.49 9.43
C ALA A 307 11.81 11.89 9.80
N LYS A 308 12.67 11.98 10.82
CA LYS A 308 13.29 13.24 11.23
C LYS A 308 14.21 13.80 10.16
N LYS A 309 15.06 12.97 9.54
CA LYS A 309 15.91 13.36 8.42
C LYS A 309 15.10 13.89 7.24
N ALA A 310 13.99 13.19 6.91
CA ALA A 310 13.10 13.59 5.83
C ALA A 310 12.40 14.93 6.13
N GLU A 311 11.93 15.13 7.37
CA GLU A 311 11.31 16.38 7.82
C GLU A 311 12.30 17.56 7.77
N GLU A 312 13.51 17.37 8.29
CA GLU A 312 14.57 18.38 8.28
C GLU A 312 14.94 18.76 6.84
N SER A 313 15.09 17.77 5.96
CA SER A 313 15.38 18.02 4.54
C SER A 313 14.25 18.77 3.84
N ALA A 314 12.98 18.42 4.14
CA ALA A 314 11.84 19.14 3.60
C ALA A 314 11.79 20.60 4.08
N LYS A 315 12.05 20.86 5.36
CA LYS A 315 12.11 22.22 5.93
C LYS A 315 13.26 23.04 5.34
N ALA A 316 14.42 22.41 5.15
CA ALA A 316 15.60 23.05 4.58
C ALA A 316 15.37 23.54 3.14
N LEU A 317 14.57 22.82 2.34
CA LEU A 317 14.22 23.20 0.97
C LEU A 317 13.27 24.39 0.86
N PHE A 318 12.49 24.66 1.91
CA PHE A 318 11.52 25.76 1.94
C PHE A 318 11.96 26.95 2.80
N GLY A 319 13.08 26.83 3.54
CA GLY A 319 13.70 27.91 4.33
C GLY A 319 14.83 28.60 3.58
N ALA A 320 14.88 29.92 3.61
CA ALA A 320 15.99 30.68 3.05
C ALA A 320 17.31 30.32 3.78
N GLY A 321 18.17 29.50 3.17
CA GLY A 321 19.47 29.10 3.71
C GLY A 321 19.62 27.63 4.16
N GLY A 322 18.74 26.72 3.71
CA GLY A 322 18.72 25.32 4.17
C GLY A 322 19.88 24.44 3.68
N ASN A 323 20.31 23.53 4.54
CA ASN A 323 21.33 22.53 4.26
C ASN A 323 20.75 21.40 3.37
N ASN A 324 21.25 21.30 2.15
CA ASN A 324 20.79 20.36 1.10
C ASN A 324 21.36 18.92 1.26
N ALA A 325 21.83 18.52 2.44
CA ALA A 325 22.58 17.28 2.64
C ALA A 325 21.80 15.99 2.34
N ASN A 326 20.46 16.01 2.47
CA ASN A 326 19.60 14.83 2.32
C ASN A 326 18.62 14.93 1.12
N MET A 327 18.92 15.76 0.13
CA MET A 327 18.12 15.87 -1.09
C MET A 327 18.27 14.58 -1.93
N PRO A 328 17.18 14.04 -2.52
CA PRO A 328 17.30 12.96 -3.49
C PRO A 328 18.37 13.27 -4.53
N THR A 329 19.31 12.37 -4.69
CA THR A 329 20.48 12.57 -5.54
C THR A 329 20.61 11.46 -6.56
N SER A 330 20.81 11.80 -7.82
CA SER A 330 21.22 10.88 -8.87
C SER A 330 22.59 11.21 -9.37
N THR A 331 23.36 10.18 -9.70
CA THR A 331 24.68 10.33 -10.31
C THR A 331 24.61 9.97 -11.79
N LEU A 332 25.02 10.87 -12.65
CA LEU A 332 25.18 10.65 -14.08
C LEU A 332 26.49 9.90 -14.33
N THR A 333 26.49 9.06 -15.34
CA THR A 333 27.67 8.31 -15.79
C THR A 333 28.27 8.97 -17.01
N ASP A 334 29.52 8.61 -17.35
CA ASP A 334 30.19 9.11 -18.57
C ASP A 334 29.38 8.86 -19.85
N ALA A 335 28.57 7.79 -19.88
CA ALA A 335 27.70 7.45 -21.01
C ALA A 335 26.54 8.43 -21.20
N ASP A 336 26.19 9.23 -20.19
CA ASP A 336 25.09 10.19 -20.25
C ASP A 336 25.53 11.52 -20.92
N PHE A 337 26.83 11.70 -21.11
CA PHE A 337 27.42 12.93 -21.70
C PHE A 337 27.85 12.70 -23.14
N GLU A 338 27.42 13.60 -24.03
CA GLU A 338 27.90 13.67 -25.41
C GLU A 338 28.85 14.90 -25.55
N ASN A 339 30.12 14.66 -25.94
CA ASN A 339 31.12 15.69 -26.04
C ASN A 339 31.27 16.57 -24.78
N GLY A 340 31.18 15.93 -23.59
CA GLY A 340 31.30 16.62 -22.31
C GLY A 340 30.03 17.39 -21.87
N ASN A 341 28.93 17.28 -22.59
CA ASN A 341 27.67 17.97 -22.28
C ASN A 341 26.50 16.97 -22.19
N ILE A 342 25.51 17.31 -21.42
CA ILE A 342 24.22 16.59 -21.37
C ILE A 342 23.08 17.56 -21.68
N ASN A 343 22.19 17.16 -22.61
CA ASN A 343 20.96 17.90 -22.88
C ASN A 343 20.01 17.79 -21.68
N VAL A 344 19.33 18.88 -21.30
CA VAL A 344 18.43 18.93 -20.14
C VAL A 344 17.33 17.87 -20.23
N LEU A 345 16.77 17.59 -21.41
CA LEU A 345 15.74 16.55 -21.55
C LEU A 345 16.31 15.14 -21.26
N SER A 346 17.55 14.87 -21.72
CA SER A 346 18.24 13.61 -21.46
C SER A 346 18.54 13.45 -19.97
N MET A 347 19.04 14.53 -19.31
CA MET A 347 19.27 14.54 -17.87
C MET A 347 18.00 14.22 -17.06
N LEU A 348 16.85 14.85 -17.42
CA LEU A 348 15.58 14.60 -16.73
C LEU A 348 15.10 13.15 -16.86
N VAL A 349 15.45 12.47 -17.96
CA VAL A 349 15.12 11.06 -18.16
C VAL A 349 16.12 10.16 -17.45
N ALA A 350 17.43 10.42 -17.58
CA ALA A 350 18.49 9.63 -16.94
C ALA A 350 18.35 9.63 -15.41
N THR A 351 17.93 10.74 -14.82
CA THR A 351 17.69 10.88 -13.37
C THR A 351 16.33 10.38 -12.91
N GLY A 352 15.48 9.84 -13.81
CA GLY A 352 14.13 9.37 -13.47
C GLY A 352 13.13 10.49 -13.16
N LEU A 353 13.52 11.76 -13.26
CA LEU A 353 12.61 12.89 -13.05
C LEU A 353 11.47 12.97 -14.09
N CYS A 354 11.73 12.45 -15.28
CA CYS A 354 10.70 12.28 -16.30
C CYS A 354 10.78 10.88 -16.90
N PRO A 355 9.64 10.19 -17.13
CA PRO A 355 9.62 8.84 -17.69
C PRO A 355 9.97 8.78 -19.18
N SER A 356 9.97 9.94 -19.88
CA SER A 356 10.28 10.01 -21.29
C SER A 356 10.73 11.41 -21.71
N ARG A 357 11.49 11.47 -22.82
CA ARG A 357 11.88 12.75 -23.45
C ARG A 357 10.67 13.60 -23.88
N GLY A 358 9.55 12.97 -24.25
CA GLY A 358 8.33 13.68 -24.61
C GLY A 358 7.70 14.41 -23.44
N GLU A 359 7.69 13.80 -22.25
CA GLU A 359 7.22 14.44 -21.01
C GLU A 359 8.19 15.55 -20.56
N ALA A 360 9.49 15.28 -20.58
CA ALA A 360 10.52 16.27 -20.27
C ALA A 360 10.38 17.52 -21.15
N ARG A 361 10.16 17.35 -22.48
CA ARG A 361 9.95 18.45 -23.42
C ARG A 361 8.73 19.28 -23.03
N ARG A 362 7.58 18.65 -22.78
CA ARG A 362 6.35 19.38 -22.38
C ARG A 362 6.58 20.16 -21.10
N LEU A 363 7.24 19.54 -20.12
CA LEU A 363 7.51 20.15 -18.83
C LEU A 363 8.41 21.40 -18.95
N VAL A 364 9.49 21.33 -19.75
CA VAL A 364 10.38 22.48 -20.02
C VAL A 364 9.63 23.58 -20.74
N GLN A 365 8.83 23.24 -21.79
CA GLN A 365 8.03 24.22 -22.54
C GLN A 365 7.00 24.95 -21.66
N GLN A 366 6.44 24.26 -20.67
CA GLN A 366 5.54 24.87 -19.68
C GLN A 366 6.27 25.66 -18.59
N GLY A 367 7.60 25.72 -18.65
CA GLY A 367 8.42 26.39 -17.66
C GLY A 367 8.43 25.72 -16.29
N GLY A 368 8.20 24.41 -16.27
CA GLY A 368 8.15 23.61 -15.07
C GLY A 368 9.51 23.08 -14.58
N VAL A 369 10.64 23.50 -15.16
CA VAL A 369 11.97 23.07 -14.75
C VAL A 369 12.85 24.29 -14.43
N THR A 370 13.51 24.26 -13.27
CA THR A 370 14.62 25.17 -12.94
C THR A 370 15.84 24.35 -12.55
N ILE A 371 17.01 24.87 -12.83
CA ILE A 371 18.33 24.33 -12.44
C ILE A 371 19.04 25.44 -11.67
N ASP A 372 19.41 25.15 -10.42
CA ASP A 372 20.00 26.12 -9.49
C ASP A 372 19.17 27.42 -9.44
N ASP A 373 17.86 27.29 -9.29
CA ASP A 373 16.85 28.36 -9.30
C ASP A 373 16.68 29.13 -10.61
N VAL A 374 17.48 28.83 -11.63
CA VAL A 374 17.37 29.44 -12.96
C VAL A 374 16.41 28.60 -13.82
N LYS A 375 15.38 29.25 -14.39
CA LYS A 375 14.43 28.60 -15.27
C LYS A 375 15.09 28.12 -16.55
N VAL A 376 14.89 26.85 -16.91
CA VAL A 376 15.35 26.31 -18.20
C VAL A 376 14.57 27.00 -19.33
N ALA A 377 15.29 27.66 -20.19
CA ALA A 377 14.70 28.51 -21.22
C ALA A 377 14.40 27.75 -22.52
N SER A 378 15.17 26.72 -22.83
CA SER A 378 15.04 25.96 -24.08
C SER A 378 15.12 24.46 -23.88
N ILE A 379 14.40 23.71 -24.73
CA ILE A 379 14.49 22.25 -24.83
C ILE A 379 15.85 21.75 -25.36
N ASP A 380 16.60 22.65 -26.00
CA ASP A 380 17.92 22.37 -26.58
C ASP A 380 19.05 22.78 -25.62
N GLU A 381 18.70 23.25 -24.42
CA GLU A 381 19.67 23.63 -23.42
C GLU A 381 20.49 22.42 -22.98
N SER A 382 21.81 22.60 -22.90
CA SER A 382 22.76 21.58 -22.49
C SER A 382 23.66 22.10 -21.38
N LEU A 383 24.04 21.24 -20.48
CA LEU A 383 24.89 21.54 -19.32
C LEU A 383 26.23 20.82 -19.46
N ALA A 384 27.30 21.52 -19.20
CA ALA A 384 28.63 20.95 -19.19
C ALA A 384 28.84 20.06 -17.96
N ARG A 385 29.59 18.98 -18.10
CA ARG A 385 29.87 17.99 -17.07
C ARG A 385 30.39 18.59 -15.77
N GLU A 386 31.23 19.61 -15.88
CA GLU A 386 31.84 20.27 -14.73
C GLU A 386 30.82 20.87 -13.76
N ARG A 387 29.61 21.17 -14.25
CA ARG A 387 28.52 21.66 -13.39
C ARG A 387 27.98 20.61 -12.43
N PHE A 388 28.19 19.34 -12.72
CA PHE A 388 27.73 18.24 -11.91
C PHE A 388 28.77 17.72 -10.91
N GLU A 389 29.98 18.29 -10.92
CA GLU A 389 31.07 17.98 -9.98
C GLU A 389 30.81 18.58 -8.59
N GLY A 390 31.43 18.02 -7.55
CA GLY A 390 31.33 18.51 -6.19
C GLY A 390 29.91 18.39 -5.61
N GLU A 391 29.25 19.54 -5.37
CA GLU A 391 27.87 19.54 -4.87
C GLU A 391 26.82 19.20 -5.95
N GLY A 392 27.18 19.22 -7.23
CA GLY A 392 26.27 19.00 -8.36
C GLY A 392 25.29 20.15 -8.55
N VAL A 393 24.26 19.93 -9.37
CA VAL A 393 23.21 20.91 -9.64
C VAL A 393 21.88 20.49 -8.96
N ILE A 394 21.11 21.51 -8.55
CA ILE A 394 19.76 21.28 -7.99
C ILE A 394 18.73 21.49 -9.10
N VAL A 395 18.03 20.44 -9.44
CA VAL A 395 16.94 20.45 -10.42
C VAL A 395 15.61 20.54 -9.67
N ARG A 396 14.78 21.52 -10.00
CA ARG A 396 13.40 21.60 -9.51
C ARG A 396 12.40 21.30 -10.62
N LYS A 397 11.57 20.28 -10.42
CA LYS A 397 10.45 19.92 -11.30
C LYS A 397 9.14 20.43 -10.70
N GLY A 398 8.52 21.39 -11.38
CA GLY A 398 7.32 22.06 -10.89
C GLY A 398 7.58 22.86 -9.60
N LYS A 399 6.57 22.93 -8.72
CA LYS A 399 6.67 23.71 -7.47
C LYS A 399 7.19 22.91 -6.27
N LYS A 400 7.26 21.57 -6.37
CA LYS A 400 7.33 20.69 -5.20
C LYS A 400 8.43 19.62 -5.24
N VAL A 401 9.01 19.32 -6.39
CA VAL A 401 10.05 18.27 -6.53
C VAL A 401 11.40 18.91 -6.68
N PHE A 402 12.32 18.60 -5.77
CA PHE A 402 13.72 19.00 -5.79
C PHE A 402 14.57 17.75 -5.88
N HIS A 403 15.63 17.80 -6.68
CA HIS A 403 16.51 16.67 -6.92
C HIS A 403 17.92 17.15 -7.21
N ARG A 404 18.91 16.54 -6.59
CA ARG A 404 20.31 16.84 -6.86
C ARG A 404 20.83 15.91 -7.94
N VAL A 405 21.57 16.45 -8.89
CA VAL A 405 22.23 15.67 -9.94
C VAL A 405 23.74 15.91 -9.84
N LYS A 406 24.50 14.82 -9.78
CA LYS A 406 25.98 14.81 -9.75
C LYS A 406 26.52 14.01 -10.92
N ALA A 407 27.81 14.11 -11.22
CA ALA A 407 28.54 13.28 -12.16
C ALA A 407 29.77 12.64 -11.52
#